data_fd8572286671a7b78d24d13840843364
#
_entry.id   fd8572286671a7b78d24d13840843364
#
_cell.length_a   1.000
_cell.length_b   1.000
_cell.length_c   1.000
_cell.angle_alpha   90.00
_cell.angle_beta   90.00
_cell.angle_gamma   90.00
#
_symmetry.space_group_name_H-M   'P 1'
#
loop_
_entity.id
_entity.type
_entity.pdbx_description
1 polymer ?
#
loop_
_entity_poly.entity_id
_entity_poly.type
_entity_poly.pdbx_seq_one_letter_code
_entity_poly.pdbx_strand_id
1 'polypeptide(L)'
;RKLGMTVPEFDFSVPGVTSMSVDIHKYGYAAKNASVILYKNKELRRYQMFACSNWPGYTIVNATAGSSRTCGPLAAAWAVLIYFGDDGYMKIVKEVMAATKLLIDGINAIEGLEVLGDPDMCLFSFRSTSDKLNVYRIADELKRVGGWHAQPQFARQNSESNLQMGMTSMNVPLAEAMLNDLRGIAERLLKEEKTPNTANLALAMKNIKLKADEETVNMLLNMAGVSNEKVPDSIEEVNTILESLPIDFTEYMLTSYINNILKPA
;
A
#
# COMPACT_ATOMS: atom_id res chain seq x y z
N ARG A 1 -15.91 3.58 16.78
CA ARG A 1 -17.17 3.47 17.54
C ARG A 1 -17.09 4.21 18.90
N LYS A 2 -16.08 3.98 19.73
CA LYS A 2 -15.93 4.70 21.05
C LYS A 2 -15.85 6.24 20.88
N LEU A 3 -15.41 6.74 19.72
CA LEU A 3 -15.39 8.17 19.37
C LEU A 3 -16.71 8.67 18.76
N GLY A 4 -17.76 7.87 18.72
CA GLY A 4 -19.03 8.22 18.09
C GLY A 4 -19.04 8.16 16.56
N MET A 5 -17.96 7.65 15.95
CA MET A 5 -17.89 7.50 14.50
C MET A 5 -18.65 6.25 14.05
N THR A 6 -19.38 6.37 12.94
CA THR A 6 -20.01 5.23 12.29
C THR A 6 -18.95 4.39 11.61
N VAL A 7 -18.86 3.13 11.96
CA VAL A 7 -17.95 2.15 11.34
C VAL A 7 -18.76 0.91 11.02
N PRO A 8 -18.73 0.40 9.80
CA PRO A 8 -19.41 -0.85 9.43
C PRO A 8 -19.06 -2.00 10.37
N GLU A 9 -19.94 -2.95 10.49
CA GLU A 9 -19.65 -4.19 11.24
C GLU A 9 -18.63 -5.02 10.44
N PHE A 10 -17.57 -5.46 11.10
CA PHE A 10 -16.49 -6.23 10.47
C PHE A 10 -15.97 -7.38 11.35
N ASP A 11 -16.41 -7.45 12.60
CA ASP A 11 -15.93 -8.38 13.61
C ASP A 11 -16.78 -9.67 13.70
N PHE A 12 -16.65 -10.41 14.78
CA PHE A 12 -17.40 -11.65 15.01
C PHE A 12 -18.92 -11.46 15.23
N SER A 13 -19.42 -10.23 15.25
CA SER A 13 -20.86 -9.94 15.21
C SER A 13 -21.47 -10.22 13.83
N VAL A 14 -20.64 -10.12 12.78
CA VAL A 14 -21.08 -10.39 11.41
C VAL A 14 -21.30 -11.91 11.22
N PRO A 15 -22.48 -12.33 10.74
CA PRO A 15 -22.73 -13.73 10.41
C PRO A 15 -21.72 -14.24 9.37
N GLY A 16 -21.15 -15.42 9.61
CA GLY A 16 -20.18 -16.05 8.70
C GLY A 16 -18.72 -15.67 8.97
N VAL A 17 -18.40 -14.64 9.74
CA VAL A 17 -17.04 -14.34 10.17
C VAL A 17 -16.58 -15.39 11.17
N THR A 18 -15.57 -16.18 10.80
CA THR A 18 -15.03 -17.29 11.59
C THR A 18 -13.65 -17.00 12.18
N SER A 19 -12.85 -16.15 11.49
CA SER A 19 -11.51 -15.75 11.93
C SER A 19 -11.20 -14.33 11.48
N MET A 20 -10.29 -13.68 12.15
CA MET A 20 -9.79 -12.34 11.84
C MET A 20 -8.27 -12.30 12.04
N SER A 21 -7.54 -11.76 11.08
CA SER A 21 -6.13 -11.42 11.24
C SER A 21 -5.97 -9.96 11.64
N VAL A 22 -5.06 -9.70 12.57
CA VAL A 22 -4.77 -8.37 13.07
C VAL A 22 -3.26 -8.14 13.10
N ASP A 23 -2.80 -7.16 12.34
CA ASP A 23 -1.40 -6.74 12.34
C ASP A 23 -1.16 -5.69 13.42
N ILE A 24 -0.74 -6.13 14.61
CA ILE A 24 -0.44 -5.21 15.71
C ILE A 24 0.73 -4.30 15.38
N HIS A 25 1.63 -4.73 14.48
CA HIS A 25 2.74 -3.92 13.97
C HIS A 25 2.32 -2.83 12.96
N LYS A 26 1.04 -2.66 12.68
CA LYS A 26 0.49 -1.55 11.89
C LYS A 26 -0.18 -0.54 12.82
N TYR A 27 -1.49 -0.54 12.91
CA TYR A 27 -2.24 0.41 13.74
C TYR A 27 -2.17 0.14 15.25
N GLY A 28 -1.60 -0.98 15.67
CA GLY A 28 -1.23 -1.22 17.06
C GLY A 28 0.12 -0.60 17.47
N TYR A 29 0.87 -0.01 16.52
CA TYR A 29 2.16 0.66 16.75
C TYR A 29 3.26 -0.23 17.36
N ALA A 30 3.14 -1.54 17.27
CA ALA A 30 4.16 -2.47 17.71
C ALA A 30 5.30 -2.64 16.70
N ALA A 31 6.42 -3.21 17.14
CA ALA A 31 7.50 -3.59 16.25
C ALA A 31 7.05 -4.59 15.17
N LYS A 32 7.72 -4.60 14.01
CA LYS A 32 7.44 -5.54 12.91
C LYS A 32 7.42 -7.00 13.38
N ASN A 33 6.74 -7.85 12.63
CA ASN A 33 6.51 -9.27 12.88
C ASN A 33 5.55 -9.59 14.05
N ALA A 34 4.75 -8.61 14.50
CA ALA A 34 3.68 -8.82 15.47
C ALA A 34 2.32 -8.84 14.76
N SER A 35 1.84 -10.02 14.45
CA SER A 35 0.50 -10.29 13.91
C SER A 35 -0.17 -11.39 14.70
N VAL A 36 -1.48 -11.31 14.86
CA VAL A 36 -2.29 -12.32 15.51
C VAL A 36 -3.44 -12.76 14.64
N ILE A 37 -3.85 -14.01 14.81
CA ILE A 37 -5.10 -14.51 14.26
C ILE A 37 -6.06 -14.81 15.40
N LEU A 38 -7.28 -14.30 15.30
CA LEU A 38 -8.37 -14.52 16.23
C LEU A 38 -9.37 -15.49 15.61
N TYR A 39 -9.93 -16.36 16.40
CA TYR A 39 -11.00 -17.29 16.00
C TYR A 39 -12.24 -17.03 16.82
N LYS A 40 -13.41 -17.17 16.20
CA LYS A 40 -14.70 -16.97 16.87
C LYS A 40 -14.87 -17.90 18.08
N ASN A 41 -14.34 -19.12 17.99
CA ASN A 41 -14.38 -20.11 19.05
C ASN A 41 -13.20 -21.12 18.94
N LYS A 42 -13.05 -21.99 19.95
CA LYS A 42 -11.98 -23.00 20.02
C LYS A 42 -12.17 -24.13 19.00
N GLU A 43 -13.38 -24.43 18.61
CA GLU A 43 -13.72 -25.47 17.63
C GLU A 43 -13.15 -25.06 16.26
N LEU A 44 -13.33 -23.83 15.85
CA LEU A 44 -12.72 -23.27 14.64
C LEU A 44 -11.20 -23.16 14.73
N ARG A 45 -10.66 -22.72 15.88
CA ARG A 45 -9.22 -22.65 16.08
C ARG A 45 -8.52 -23.99 15.97
N ARG A 46 -9.20 -25.09 16.29
CA ARG A 46 -8.66 -26.46 16.19
C ARG A 46 -8.11 -26.79 14.82
N TYR A 47 -8.71 -26.25 13.75
CA TYR A 47 -8.29 -26.51 12.36
C TYR A 47 -6.95 -25.83 11.98
N GLN A 48 -6.46 -24.91 12.78
CA GLN A 48 -5.11 -24.34 12.62
C GLN A 48 -4.01 -25.31 13.13
N MET A 49 -4.36 -26.17 14.07
CA MET A 49 -3.37 -27.03 14.71
C MET A 49 -3.04 -28.23 13.83
N PHE A 50 -1.77 -28.51 13.68
CA PHE A 50 -1.26 -29.69 13.03
C PHE A 50 -0.81 -30.70 14.09
N ALA A 51 -1.22 -31.96 13.93
CA ALA A 51 -0.75 -33.07 14.72
C ALA A 51 -0.40 -34.26 13.82
N CYS A 52 0.73 -34.87 14.07
CA CYS A 52 1.17 -36.07 13.36
C CYS A 52 1.73 -37.09 14.37
N SER A 53 1.07 -38.26 14.45
CA SER A 53 1.53 -39.39 15.27
C SER A 53 2.08 -40.53 14.43
N ASN A 54 1.87 -40.48 13.13
CA ASN A 54 2.31 -41.54 12.19
C ASN A 54 3.62 -41.16 11.50
N TRP A 55 4.67 -41.00 12.30
CA TRP A 55 6.02 -40.79 11.81
C TRP A 55 7.02 -41.45 12.78
N PRO A 56 8.19 -41.91 12.31
CA PRO A 56 9.12 -42.71 13.12
C PRO A 56 9.97 -41.87 14.09
N GLY A 57 9.37 -41.03 14.87
CA GLY A 57 10.01 -40.19 15.87
C GLY A 57 9.07 -39.89 17.03
N TYR A 58 9.15 -38.69 17.56
CA TYR A 58 8.22 -38.23 18.59
C TYR A 58 6.92 -37.67 17.98
N THR A 59 5.82 -37.70 18.71
CA THR A 59 4.56 -37.13 18.30
C THR A 59 4.71 -35.59 18.14
N ILE A 60 4.37 -35.11 16.94
CA ILE A 60 4.46 -33.68 16.60
C ILE A 60 3.09 -33.04 16.79
N VAL A 61 3.04 -31.94 17.55
CA VAL A 61 1.88 -31.05 17.64
C VAL A 61 2.37 -29.61 17.50
N ASN A 62 1.87 -28.90 16.51
CA ASN A 62 2.15 -27.49 16.24
C ASN A 62 0.87 -26.69 16.18
N ALA A 63 0.84 -25.56 16.89
CA ALA A 63 -0.29 -24.63 16.83
C ALA A 63 -0.32 -23.77 15.57
N THR A 64 0.74 -23.81 14.76
CA THR A 64 0.88 -22.99 13.52
C THR A 64 1.76 -23.69 12.53
N ALA A 65 1.69 -23.28 11.25
CA ALA A 65 2.54 -23.81 10.18
C ALA A 65 4.05 -23.52 10.36
N GLY A 66 4.39 -22.43 11.04
CA GLY A 66 5.79 -22.11 11.37
C GLY A 66 6.28 -22.89 12.61
N SER A 67 7.54 -23.29 12.59
CA SER A 67 8.18 -23.98 13.75
C SER A 67 8.58 -22.98 14.86
N SER A 68 9.84 -22.94 15.23
CA SER A 68 10.34 -22.03 16.29
C SER A 68 10.19 -20.56 15.93
N ARG A 69 9.81 -19.72 16.89
CA ARG A 69 9.63 -18.29 16.71
C ARG A 69 10.31 -17.52 17.83
N THR A 70 10.81 -16.32 17.50
CA THR A 70 11.27 -15.40 18.51
C THR A 70 10.09 -14.78 19.27
N CYS A 71 10.20 -14.67 20.59
CA CYS A 71 9.20 -14.03 21.44
C CYS A 71 9.33 -12.48 21.47
N GLY A 72 10.41 -11.92 20.93
CA GLY A 72 10.66 -10.47 20.97
C GLY A 72 9.51 -9.63 20.40
N PRO A 73 9.03 -9.86 19.20
CA PRO A 73 7.89 -9.12 18.64
C PRO A 73 6.60 -9.28 19.44
N LEU A 74 6.35 -10.43 20.03
CA LEU A 74 5.19 -10.67 20.89
C LEU A 74 5.27 -9.86 22.17
N ALA A 75 6.42 -9.88 22.84
CA ALA A 75 6.66 -9.08 24.05
C ALA A 75 6.56 -7.58 23.77
N ALA A 76 7.12 -7.11 22.65
CA ALA A 76 7.01 -5.73 22.22
C ALA A 76 5.55 -5.33 21.94
N ALA A 77 4.79 -6.18 21.27
CA ALA A 77 3.36 -5.93 21.02
C ALA A 77 2.57 -5.82 22.33
N TRP A 78 2.80 -6.76 23.27
CA TRP A 78 2.17 -6.73 24.58
C TRP A 78 2.51 -5.45 25.35
N ALA A 79 3.79 -5.08 25.40
CA ALA A 79 4.24 -3.88 26.09
C ALA A 79 3.59 -2.61 25.53
N VAL A 80 3.51 -2.49 24.21
CA VAL A 80 2.89 -1.32 23.52
C VAL A 80 1.39 -1.26 23.80
N LEU A 81 0.68 -2.40 23.72
CA LEU A 81 -0.75 -2.45 24.02
C LEU A 81 -1.05 -2.03 25.48
N ILE A 82 -0.23 -2.46 26.45
CA ILE A 82 -0.37 -2.05 27.85
C ILE A 82 0.01 -0.58 28.04
N TYR A 83 1.08 -0.11 27.38
CA TYR A 83 1.55 1.27 27.51
C TYR A 83 0.51 2.29 27.03
N PHE A 84 -0.08 2.08 25.86
CA PHE A 84 -1.11 2.98 25.35
C PHE A 84 -2.46 2.77 26.05
N GLY A 85 -2.84 1.54 26.29
CA GLY A 85 -4.16 1.23 26.79
C GLY A 85 -5.28 1.82 25.93
N ASP A 86 -6.51 1.79 26.39
CA ASP A 86 -7.65 2.36 25.68
C ASP A 86 -7.52 3.88 25.48
N ASP A 87 -7.09 4.60 26.52
CA ASP A 87 -7.01 6.07 26.48
C ASP A 87 -5.96 6.57 25.49
N GLY A 88 -4.79 5.92 25.46
CA GLY A 88 -3.74 6.26 24.52
C GLY A 88 -4.16 6.02 23.06
N TYR A 89 -4.77 4.86 22.79
CA TYR A 89 -5.28 4.58 21.45
C TYR A 89 -6.44 5.51 21.06
N MET A 90 -7.33 5.84 21.98
CA MET A 90 -8.42 6.81 21.73
C MET A 90 -7.90 8.18 21.36
N LYS A 91 -6.86 8.66 22.03
CA LYS A 91 -6.19 9.94 21.69
C LYS A 91 -5.60 9.87 20.30
N ILE A 92 -4.79 8.84 20.01
CA ILE A 92 -4.16 8.64 18.69
C ILE A 92 -5.23 8.61 17.58
N VAL A 93 -6.26 7.79 17.72
CA VAL A 93 -7.29 7.64 16.68
C VAL A 93 -8.04 8.95 16.45
N LYS A 94 -8.33 9.73 17.51
CA LYS A 94 -8.98 11.04 17.39
C LYS A 94 -8.16 12.00 16.53
N GLU A 95 -6.87 12.10 16.80
CA GLU A 95 -5.96 13.00 16.05
C GLU A 95 -5.78 12.53 14.60
N VAL A 96 -5.57 11.22 14.41
CA VAL A 96 -5.40 10.61 13.09
C VAL A 96 -6.65 10.80 12.22
N MET A 97 -7.84 10.57 12.77
CA MET A 97 -9.09 10.72 12.00
C MET A 97 -9.40 12.19 11.69
N ALA A 98 -9.04 13.11 12.57
CA ALA A 98 -9.17 14.56 12.29
C ALA A 98 -8.26 14.97 11.13
N ALA A 99 -7.01 14.53 11.13
CA ALA A 99 -6.07 14.80 10.03
C ALA A 99 -6.48 14.08 8.72
N THR A 100 -7.02 12.88 8.81
CA THR A 100 -7.56 12.15 7.65
C THR A 100 -8.70 12.94 7.01
N LYS A 101 -9.64 13.41 7.81
CA LYS A 101 -10.77 14.23 7.31
C LYS A 101 -10.27 15.50 6.66
N LEU A 102 -9.32 16.21 7.27
CA LEU A 102 -8.69 17.41 6.69
C LEU A 102 -8.11 17.11 5.30
N LEU A 103 -7.40 16.00 5.15
CA LEU A 103 -6.82 15.61 3.86
C LEU A 103 -7.89 15.23 2.83
N ILE A 104 -8.88 14.43 3.21
CA ILE A 104 -9.98 14.04 2.32
C ILE A 104 -10.73 15.29 1.81
N ASP A 105 -11.17 16.13 2.73
CA ASP A 105 -11.89 17.37 2.37
C ASP A 105 -11.01 18.30 1.52
N GLY A 106 -9.73 18.41 1.89
CA GLY A 106 -8.78 19.26 1.19
C GLY A 106 -8.43 18.78 -0.20
N ILE A 107 -8.27 17.46 -0.40
CA ILE A 107 -7.99 16.86 -1.71
C ILE A 107 -9.21 17.02 -2.62
N ASN A 108 -10.41 16.75 -2.13
CA ASN A 108 -11.65 16.94 -2.90
C ASN A 108 -11.91 18.41 -3.28
N ALA A 109 -11.29 19.37 -2.58
CA ALA A 109 -11.34 20.79 -2.93
C ALA A 109 -10.28 21.22 -3.95
N ILE A 110 -9.37 20.33 -4.36
CA ILE A 110 -8.36 20.60 -5.40
C ILE A 110 -8.95 20.26 -6.77
N GLU A 111 -8.94 21.22 -7.69
CA GLU A 111 -9.38 20.99 -9.06
C GLU A 111 -8.60 19.83 -9.70
N GLY A 112 -9.32 18.89 -10.27
CA GLY A 112 -8.75 17.74 -10.97
C GLY A 112 -8.35 16.58 -10.06
N LEU A 113 -8.65 16.60 -8.77
CA LEU A 113 -8.44 15.48 -7.84
C LEU A 113 -9.74 15.05 -7.17
N GLU A 114 -9.85 13.78 -6.84
CA GLU A 114 -11.01 13.20 -6.16
C GLU A 114 -10.58 12.01 -5.29
N VAL A 115 -11.05 11.98 -4.05
CA VAL A 115 -10.88 10.82 -3.16
C VAL A 115 -11.83 9.70 -3.60
N LEU A 116 -11.30 8.48 -3.67
CA LEU A 116 -12.06 7.31 -4.10
C LEU A 116 -12.95 6.76 -2.98
N GLY A 117 -14.24 6.67 -3.25
CA GLY A 117 -15.22 6.11 -2.34
C GLY A 117 -15.47 6.98 -1.10
N ASP A 118 -15.92 6.34 -0.03
CA ASP A 118 -16.18 6.95 1.29
C ASP A 118 -15.34 6.20 2.35
N PRO A 119 -14.12 6.64 2.62
CA PRO A 119 -13.22 5.92 3.52
C PRO A 119 -13.66 5.99 4.98
N ASP A 120 -13.92 4.85 5.60
CA ASP A 120 -14.30 4.72 7.01
C ASP A 120 -13.15 4.99 7.99
N MET A 121 -11.91 4.84 7.52
CA MET A 121 -10.70 4.87 8.35
C MET A 121 -9.61 5.72 7.71
N CYS A 122 -8.43 5.71 8.32
CA CYS A 122 -7.29 6.55 7.98
C CYS A 122 -6.45 6.06 6.78
N LEU A 123 -6.94 5.09 6.03
CA LEU A 123 -6.36 4.64 4.76
C LEU A 123 -7.34 5.01 3.64
N PHE A 124 -6.88 5.79 2.68
CA PHE A 124 -7.68 6.26 1.56
C PHE A 124 -6.84 6.40 0.30
N SER A 125 -7.50 6.53 -0.83
CA SER A 125 -6.85 6.77 -2.12
C SER A 125 -7.51 7.93 -2.83
N PHE A 126 -6.76 8.63 -3.67
CA PHE A 126 -7.31 9.65 -4.55
C PHE A 126 -6.80 9.48 -5.98
N ARG A 127 -7.61 9.88 -6.94
CA ARG A 127 -7.32 9.83 -8.37
C ARG A 127 -7.30 11.21 -8.99
N SER A 128 -6.82 11.28 -10.21
CA SER A 128 -7.05 12.45 -11.07
C SER A 128 -8.39 12.33 -11.79
N THR A 129 -9.10 13.44 -11.87
CA THR A 129 -10.29 13.63 -12.75
C THR A 129 -9.95 14.46 -13.98
N SER A 130 -8.69 14.85 -14.14
CA SER A 130 -8.18 15.64 -15.25
C SER A 130 -7.12 14.86 -16.04
N ASP A 131 -7.22 14.87 -17.34
CA ASP A 131 -6.22 14.26 -18.22
C ASP A 131 -4.87 15.00 -18.25
N LYS A 132 -4.79 16.17 -17.62
CA LYS A 132 -3.55 16.93 -17.39
C LYS A 132 -2.78 16.49 -16.18
N LEU A 133 -3.44 15.83 -15.20
CA LEU A 133 -2.82 15.39 -13.97
C LEU A 133 -2.51 13.90 -14.03
N ASN A 134 -1.24 13.55 -14.14
CA ASN A 134 -0.78 12.18 -13.97
C ASN A 134 -0.49 11.92 -12.49
N VAL A 135 -1.15 10.93 -11.88
CA VAL A 135 -0.97 10.61 -10.45
C VAL A 135 0.45 10.18 -10.12
N TYR A 136 1.15 9.53 -11.04
CA TYR A 136 2.55 9.13 -10.84
C TYR A 136 3.47 10.34 -10.83
N ARG A 137 3.21 11.33 -11.70
CA ARG A 137 3.92 12.61 -11.69
C ARG A 137 3.64 13.40 -10.40
N ILE A 138 2.41 13.39 -9.92
CA ILE A 138 2.07 13.99 -8.62
C ILE A 138 2.89 13.33 -7.50
N ALA A 139 3.05 12.00 -7.51
CA ALA A 139 3.85 11.29 -6.50
C ALA A 139 5.33 11.70 -6.55
N ASP A 140 5.91 11.83 -7.75
CA ASP A 140 7.30 12.30 -7.92
C ASP A 140 7.47 13.75 -7.44
N GLU A 141 6.53 14.64 -7.78
CA GLU A 141 6.56 16.02 -7.34
C GLU A 141 6.41 16.17 -5.83
N LEU A 142 5.50 15.40 -5.21
CA LEU A 142 5.34 15.32 -3.76
C LEU A 142 6.65 14.90 -3.08
N LYS A 143 7.30 13.88 -3.60
CA LYS A 143 8.60 13.43 -3.09
C LYS A 143 9.67 14.52 -3.25
N ARG A 144 9.70 15.20 -4.38
CA ARG A 144 10.69 16.26 -4.68
C ARG A 144 10.52 17.49 -3.80
N VAL A 145 9.26 17.95 -3.58
CA VAL A 145 8.96 19.21 -2.88
C VAL A 145 9.12 19.06 -1.38
N GLY A 146 8.52 18.01 -0.79
CA GLY A 146 8.46 17.85 0.66
C GLY A 146 8.94 16.49 1.18
N GLY A 147 9.49 15.63 0.33
CA GLY A 147 9.85 14.25 0.73
C GLY A 147 8.64 13.37 1.03
N TRP A 148 7.45 13.75 0.55
CA TRP A 148 6.19 13.02 0.79
C TRP A 148 6.14 11.73 0.00
N HIS A 149 5.74 10.66 0.66
CA HIS A 149 5.55 9.36 0.02
C HIS A 149 4.05 9.03 -0.05
N ALA A 150 3.48 9.09 -1.25
CA ALA A 150 2.18 8.51 -1.57
C ALA A 150 2.42 7.23 -2.38
N GLN A 151 1.65 6.17 -2.12
CA GLN A 151 1.84 4.88 -2.77
C GLN A 151 1.08 4.84 -4.10
N PRO A 152 1.77 4.83 -5.25
CA PRO A 152 1.11 4.66 -6.54
C PRO A 152 0.45 3.30 -6.68
N GLN A 153 -0.75 3.29 -7.26
CA GLN A 153 -1.49 2.08 -7.61
C GLN A 153 -1.89 2.13 -9.08
N PHE A 154 -1.69 1.02 -9.78
CA PHE A 154 -2.01 0.90 -11.21
C PHE A 154 -3.52 0.78 -11.43
N ALA A 155 -3.98 1.28 -12.58
CA ALA A 155 -5.31 0.95 -13.07
C ALA A 155 -5.41 -0.55 -13.34
N ARG A 156 -6.39 -1.19 -12.72
CA ARG A 156 -6.67 -2.61 -12.92
C ARG A 156 -8.17 -2.87 -12.80
N GLN A 157 -8.70 -3.69 -13.69
CA GLN A 157 -10.13 -4.02 -13.73
C GLN A 157 -11.00 -2.75 -13.77
N ASN A 158 -11.70 -2.44 -12.68
CA ASN A 158 -12.61 -1.31 -12.55
C ASN A 158 -12.01 -0.15 -11.73
N SER A 159 -10.71 -0.20 -11.40
CA SER A 159 -10.01 0.85 -10.67
C SER A 159 -9.10 1.63 -11.59
N GLU A 160 -9.20 2.95 -11.55
CA GLU A 160 -8.25 3.84 -12.21
C GLU A 160 -6.95 3.96 -11.41
N SER A 161 -5.87 4.40 -12.07
CA SER A 161 -4.61 4.70 -11.38
C SER A 161 -4.83 5.77 -10.30
N ASN A 162 -4.26 5.53 -9.14
CA ASN A 162 -4.48 6.36 -7.98
C ASN A 162 -3.28 6.42 -7.04
N LEU A 163 -3.32 7.30 -6.07
CA LEU A 163 -2.35 7.39 -4.99
C LEU A 163 -3.00 6.99 -3.67
N GLN A 164 -2.48 5.94 -3.04
CA GLN A 164 -2.90 5.51 -1.72
C GLN A 164 -2.13 6.26 -0.64
N MET A 165 -2.85 6.70 0.37
CA MET A 165 -2.32 7.38 1.54
C MET A 165 -2.83 6.76 2.83
N GLY A 166 -1.99 6.76 3.85
CA GLY A 166 -2.34 6.30 5.18
C GLY A 166 -1.90 7.31 6.24
N MET A 167 -2.81 7.68 7.14
CA MET A 167 -2.50 8.55 8.26
C MET A 167 -2.11 7.75 9.51
N THR A 168 -1.07 8.18 10.17
CA THR A 168 -0.60 7.67 11.46
C THR A 168 -0.29 8.84 12.39
N SER A 169 -0.10 8.59 13.68
CA SER A 169 0.25 9.63 14.64
C SER A 169 1.51 10.42 14.26
N MET A 170 2.43 9.80 13.51
CA MET A 170 3.70 10.42 13.12
C MET A 170 3.52 11.50 12.05
N ASN A 171 2.56 11.35 11.16
CA ASN A 171 2.34 12.29 10.05
C ASN A 171 1.15 13.24 10.26
N VAL A 172 0.41 13.12 11.38
CA VAL A 172 -0.64 14.07 11.76
C VAL A 172 -0.16 15.53 11.76
N PRO A 173 0.99 15.89 12.36
CA PRO A 173 1.47 17.29 12.37
C PRO A 173 1.85 17.82 10.98
N LEU A 174 2.00 16.97 10.01
CA LEU A 174 2.49 17.29 8.67
C LEU A 174 1.35 17.37 7.63
N ALA A 175 0.12 17.04 8.02
CA ALA A 175 -1.01 16.89 7.09
C ALA A 175 -1.32 18.17 6.31
N GLU A 176 -1.34 19.35 6.98
CA GLU A 176 -1.59 20.64 6.31
C GLU A 176 -0.47 21.00 5.33
N ALA A 177 0.78 20.80 5.72
CA ALA A 177 1.93 21.10 4.86
C ALA A 177 1.88 20.26 3.59
N MET A 178 1.63 18.96 3.73
CA MET A 178 1.49 18.03 2.60
C MET A 178 0.32 18.43 1.68
N LEU A 179 -0.83 18.80 2.25
CA LEU A 179 -1.99 19.24 1.48
C LEU A 179 -1.70 20.54 0.70
N ASN A 180 -0.98 21.49 1.28
CA ASN A 180 -0.59 22.73 0.62
C ASN A 180 0.38 22.48 -0.53
N ASP A 181 1.37 21.58 -0.33
CA ASP A 181 2.28 21.18 -1.40
C ASP A 181 1.52 20.47 -2.54
N LEU A 182 0.62 19.55 -2.23
CA LEU A 182 -0.22 18.88 -3.22
C LEU A 182 -1.06 19.88 -4.03
N ARG A 183 -1.67 20.88 -3.37
CA ARG A 183 -2.43 21.92 -4.05
C ARG A 183 -1.56 22.72 -5.02
N GLY A 184 -0.41 23.18 -4.57
CA GLY A 184 0.54 23.91 -5.41
C GLY A 184 1.04 23.10 -6.61
N ILE A 185 1.28 21.81 -6.40
CA ILE A 185 1.66 20.88 -7.47
C ILE A 185 0.51 20.75 -8.49
N ALA A 186 -0.70 20.47 -8.05
CA ALA A 186 -1.85 20.32 -8.95
C ALA A 186 -2.13 21.58 -9.76
N GLU A 187 -2.16 22.75 -9.11
CA GLU A 187 -2.34 24.04 -9.78
C GLU A 187 -1.29 24.35 -10.83
N ARG A 188 -0.04 24.00 -10.59
CA ARG A 188 1.05 24.14 -11.54
C ARG A 188 0.90 23.18 -12.71
N LEU A 189 0.67 21.89 -12.46
CA LEU A 189 0.53 20.90 -13.48
C LEU A 189 -0.67 21.13 -14.40
N LEU A 190 -1.78 21.65 -13.89
CA LEU A 190 -2.95 22.02 -14.69
C LEU A 190 -2.67 23.14 -15.70
N LYS A 191 -1.70 24.01 -15.41
CA LYS A 191 -1.28 25.12 -16.30
C LYS A 191 -0.21 24.71 -17.31
N GLU A 192 0.49 23.62 -17.08
CA GLU A 192 1.51 23.12 -17.99
C GLU A 192 0.87 22.53 -19.26
N GLU A 193 1.53 22.70 -20.40
CA GLU A 193 1.16 21.98 -21.61
C GLU A 193 1.46 20.49 -21.44
N LYS A 194 0.57 19.63 -21.93
CA LYS A 194 0.80 18.17 -21.90
C LYS A 194 2.14 17.83 -22.53
N THR A 195 2.99 17.15 -21.80
CA THR A 195 4.20 16.56 -22.38
C THR A 195 3.80 15.32 -23.20
N PRO A 196 3.99 15.29 -24.52
CA PRO A 196 3.45 14.24 -25.40
C PRO A 196 4.04 12.85 -25.18
N ASN A 197 5.14 12.74 -24.42
CA ASN A 197 6.04 11.58 -24.51
C ASN A 197 5.48 10.30 -23.84
N THR A 198 4.92 10.39 -22.67
CA THR A 198 4.49 9.19 -21.90
C THR A 198 3.19 8.58 -22.43
N ALA A 199 2.22 9.40 -22.85
CA ALA A 199 0.95 8.90 -23.39
C ALA A 199 1.13 8.19 -24.74
N ASN A 200 2.00 8.71 -25.61
CA ASN A 200 2.31 8.09 -26.91
C ASN A 200 3.09 6.78 -26.75
N LEU A 201 3.99 6.71 -25.76
CA LEU A 201 4.73 5.51 -25.43
C LEU A 201 3.80 4.40 -24.90
N ALA A 202 2.90 4.74 -23.97
CA ALA A 202 1.90 3.82 -23.44
C ALA A 202 0.96 3.28 -24.54
N LEU A 203 0.54 4.15 -25.46
CA LEU A 203 -0.31 3.74 -26.58
C LEU A 203 0.43 2.82 -27.57
N ALA A 204 1.69 3.10 -27.86
CA ALA A 204 2.54 2.26 -28.70
C ALA A 204 2.73 0.88 -28.07
N MET A 205 2.92 0.81 -26.78
CA MET A 205 3.14 -0.45 -26.05
C MET A 205 1.91 -1.36 -25.98
N LYS A 206 0.70 -0.80 -25.89
CA LYS A 206 -0.56 -1.60 -25.92
C LYS A 206 -0.73 -2.44 -27.17
N ASN A 207 -0.10 -2.06 -28.27
CA ASN A 207 -0.24 -2.70 -29.59
C ASN A 207 0.94 -3.62 -29.96
N ILE A 208 1.98 -3.69 -29.13
CA ILE A 208 3.16 -4.54 -29.38
C ILE A 208 2.90 -5.93 -28.82
N LYS A 209 3.07 -6.96 -29.64
CA LYS A 209 3.17 -8.34 -29.16
C LYS A 209 4.55 -8.52 -28.51
N LEU A 210 4.60 -8.31 -27.20
CA LEU A 210 5.81 -8.50 -26.42
C LEU A 210 6.07 -9.99 -26.22
N LYS A 211 7.30 -10.40 -26.43
CA LYS A 211 7.75 -11.75 -26.11
C LYS A 211 8.33 -11.73 -24.70
N ALA A 212 7.89 -12.65 -23.86
CA ALA A 212 8.40 -12.78 -22.48
C ALA A 212 9.79 -13.43 -22.51
N ASP A 213 10.80 -12.63 -22.86
CA ASP A 213 12.21 -13.05 -22.83
C ASP A 213 13.08 -11.91 -22.25
N GLU A 214 14.30 -12.29 -21.87
CA GLU A 214 15.24 -11.40 -21.18
C GLU A 214 15.66 -10.20 -22.05
N GLU A 215 15.76 -10.38 -23.35
CA GLU A 215 16.12 -9.30 -24.29
C GLU A 215 15.05 -8.21 -24.31
N THR A 216 13.78 -8.59 -24.42
CA THR A 216 12.63 -7.66 -24.38
C THR A 216 12.53 -6.95 -23.05
N VAL A 217 12.75 -7.67 -21.92
CA VAL A 217 12.78 -7.07 -20.59
C VAL A 217 13.87 -6.02 -20.47
N ASN A 218 15.11 -6.34 -20.88
CA ASN A 218 16.23 -5.41 -20.82
C ASN A 218 16.01 -4.17 -21.72
N MET A 219 15.42 -4.36 -22.89
CA MET A 219 15.06 -3.24 -23.76
C MET A 219 14.06 -2.29 -23.07
N LEU A 220 13.01 -2.82 -22.45
CA LEU A 220 11.99 -2.01 -21.77
C LEU A 220 12.53 -1.33 -20.52
N LEU A 221 13.34 -2.02 -19.73
CA LEU A 221 14.00 -1.44 -18.56
C LEU A 221 14.90 -0.27 -18.98
N ASN A 222 15.70 -0.45 -20.04
CA ASN A 222 16.53 0.62 -20.58
C ASN A 222 15.71 1.82 -21.11
N MET A 223 14.57 1.56 -21.75
CA MET A 223 13.65 2.63 -22.20
C MET A 223 13.04 3.39 -21.01
N ALA A 224 12.80 2.72 -19.87
CA ALA A 224 12.33 3.32 -18.63
C ALA A 224 13.46 3.96 -17.79
N GLY A 225 14.71 4.00 -18.31
CA GLY A 225 15.85 4.51 -17.56
C GLY A 225 16.27 3.65 -16.37
N VAL A 226 15.76 2.41 -16.29
CA VAL A 226 16.12 1.44 -15.24
C VAL A 226 17.35 0.66 -15.68
N SER A 227 18.43 0.74 -14.94
CA SER A 227 19.61 -0.12 -15.13
C SER A 227 19.75 -1.08 -13.95
N ASN A 228 20.54 -2.15 -14.14
CA ASN A 228 20.84 -3.11 -13.07
C ASN A 228 21.51 -2.47 -11.84
N GLU A 229 22.03 -1.24 -11.98
CA GLU A 229 22.78 -0.54 -10.93
C GLU A 229 22.01 0.65 -10.32
N LYS A 230 20.94 1.13 -10.97
CA LYS A 230 20.23 2.32 -10.50
C LYS A 230 18.73 2.26 -10.79
N VAL A 231 17.94 2.43 -9.72
CA VAL A 231 16.49 2.71 -9.86
C VAL A 231 16.33 4.17 -10.26
N PRO A 232 15.49 4.51 -11.26
CA PRO A 232 15.27 5.90 -11.67
C PRO A 232 14.77 6.77 -10.52
N ASP A 233 15.15 8.04 -10.52
CA ASP A 233 14.68 9.02 -9.54
C ASP A 233 13.19 9.37 -9.75
N SER A 234 12.71 9.28 -11.00
CA SER A 234 11.31 9.45 -11.38
C SER A 234 10.60 8.10 -11.52
N ILE A 235 9.46 7.95 -10.88
CA ILE A 235 8.59 6.77 -10.98
C ILE A 235 7.48 6.96 -12.02
N GLU A 236 7.25 8.18 -12.53
CA GLU A 236 6.20 8.47 -13.51
C GLU A 236 6.35 7.60 -14.76
N GLU A 237 7.54 7.63 -15.38
CA GLU A 237 7.79 6.88 -16.63
C GLU A 237 7.72 5.37 -16.40
N VAL A 238 8.33 4.89 -15.32
CA VAL A 238 8.33 3.47 -14.95
C VAL A 238 6.92 2.97 -14.73
N ASN A 239 6.13 3.66 -13.91
CA ASN A 239 4.77 3.23 -13.58
C ASN A 239 3.84 3.35 -14.80
N THR A 240 3.99 4.37 -15.64
CA THR A 240 3.21 4.51 -16.87
C THR A 240 3.48 3.36 -17.84
N ILE A 241 4.74 2.95 -17.98
CA ILE A 241 5.12 1.79 -18.79
C ILE A 241 4.53 0.51 -18.20
N LEU A 242 4.77 0.24 -16.89
CA LEU A 242 4.29 -0.96 -16.21
C LEU A 242 2.77 -1.12 -16.28
N GLU A 243 2.03 -0.02 -16.15
CA GLU A 243 0.57 -0.02 -16.26
C GLU A 243 0.09 -0.35 -17.67
N SER A 244 0.81 0.09 -18.69
CA SER A 244 0.45 -0.11 -20.10
C SER A 244 0.76 -1.52 -20.62
N LEU A 245 1.59 -2.29 -19.93
CA LEU A 245 1.98 -3.64 -20.32
C LEU A 245 0.90 -4.68 -19.98
N PRO A 246 0.82 -5.79 -20.74
CA PRO A 246 0.03 -6.95 -20.33
C PRO A 246 0.45 -7.47 -18.95
N ILE A 247 -0.53 -7.91 -18.15
CA ILE A 247 -0.28 -8.34 -16.76
C ILE A 247 0.78 -9.43 -16.69
N ASP A 248 0.63 -10.49 -17.48
CA ASP A 248 1.56 -11.64 -17.48
C ASP A 248 3.00 -11.21 -17.82
N PHE A 249 3.13 -10.23 -18.74
CA PHE A 249 4.44 -9.69 -19.09
C PHE A 249 5.02 -8.82 -17.97
N THR A 250 4.19 -8.00 -17.32
CA THR A 250 4.60 -7.20 -16.16
C THR A 250 5.11 -8.08 -15.02
N GLU A 251 4.40 -9.18 -14.72
CA GLU A 251 4.81 -10.15 -13.70
C GLU A 251 6.14 -10.83 -14.05
N TYR A 252 6.30 -11.24 -15.30
CA TYR A 252 7.57 -11.82 -15.78
C TYR A 252 8.73 -10.83 -15.66
N MET A 253 8.52 -9.57 -16.05
CA MET A 253 9.53 -8.51 -15.99
C MET A 253 9.95 -8.20 -14.55
N LEU A 254 8.98 -8.03 -13.65
CA LEU A 254 9.25 -7.75 -12.24
C LEU A 254 10.00 -8.90 -11.54
N THR A 255 9.58 -10.14 -11.80
CA THR A 255 10.25 -11.32 -11.24
C THR A 255 11.66 -11.49 -11.79
N SER A 256 11.88 -11.24 -13.08
CA SER A 256 13.21 -11.27 -13.71
C SER A 256 14.13 -10.19 -13.14
N TYR A 257 13.62 -8.97 -12.96
CA TYR A 257 14.37 -7.86 -12.37
C TYR A 257 14.81 -8.18 -10.94
N ILE A 258 13.90 -8.65 -10.08
CA ILE A 258 14.23 -9.03 -8.70
C ILE A 258 15.23 -10.20 -8.67
N ASN A 259 15.05 -11.19 -9.53
CA ASN A 259 15.99 -12.32 -9.62
C ASN A 259 17.41 -11.87 -10.00
N ASN A 260 17.53 -10.91 -10.91
CA ASN A 260 18.82 -10.35 -11.30
C ASN A 260 19.48 -9.55 -10.16
N ILE A 261 18.72 -8.76 -9.39
CA ILE A 261 19.26 -8.04 -8.21
C ILE A 261 19.75 -9.02 -7.13
N LEU A 262 19.04 -10.13 -6.94
CA LEU A 262 19.36 -11.12 -5.90
C LEU A 262 20.43 -12.13 -6.35
N LYS A 263 20.93 -12.04 -7.59
CA LYS A 263 21.98 -12.91 -8.07
C LYS A 263 23.27 -12.67 -7.28
N PRO A 264 23.88 -13.72 -6.70
CA PRO A 264 25.18 -13.58 -6.05
C PRO A 264 26.25 -13.01 -7.01
N ALA A 265 27.11 -12.16 -6.49
CA ALA A 265 28.24 -11.60 -7.23
C ALA A 265 29.25 -12.67 -7.62
#